data_f9cbde6f0c4190831a3b56d8edcbb1c7
#
_entry.id   f9cbde6f0c4190831a3b56d8edcbb1c7
#
_cell.length_a   1.000
_cell.length_b   1.000
_cell.length_c   1.000
_cell.angle_alpha   90.00
_cell.angle_beta   90.00
_cell.angle_gamma   90.00
#
_symmetry.space_group_name_H-M   'P 1'
#
loop_
_entity.id
_entity.type
_entity.pdbx_description
1 polymer ?
#
loop_
_entity_poly.entity_id
_entity_poly.type
_entity_poly.pdbx_seq_one_letter_code
_entity_poly.pdbx_strand_id
1 'polypeptide(L)'
;MPGLYATPTAPLPFLPGVVVRSFVLQRGTESTLIYNSPGIDAAADEIRALGEPSHLLMNHWHEAMYGPPKLQVPALVHQDDRAHTEASLPVDGTFTARGWIGKDLDLEVIPTPGHTAGVTTFLWDSGEHRFLFSGDSIWVQGGQWKVVVLGDSNRADYLNSLALMRELDFGVLVPWGAEAGAPCFDVVTRGQARQRIDALIERVAAGSAE
;
A
#
# COMPACT_ATOMS: atom_id res chain seq x y z
N MET A 1 5.55 -11.80 11.01
CA MET A 1 4.94 -12.84 10.15
C MET A 1 6.04 -13.29 9.20
N PRO A 2 6.18 -14.57 8.88
CA PRO A 2 7.27 -15.03 8.00
C PRO A 2 7.26 -14.31 6.65
N GLY A 3 8.43 -13.85 6.20
CA GLY A 3 8.61 -13.15 4.93
C GLY A 3 8.13 -11.70 4.88
N LEU A 4 7.45 -11.18 5.90
CA LEU A 4 7.03 -9.78 6.00
C LEU A 4 7.80 -9.06 7.10
N TYR A 5 8.54 -8.02 6.74
CA TYR A 5 9.31 -7.19 7.65
C TYR A 5 8.85 -5.74 7.53
N ALA A 6 8.63 -5.08 8.66
CA ALA A 6 8.20 -3.68 8.70
C ALA A 6 9.38 -2.78 9.07
N THR A 7 9.58 -1.70 8.34
CA THR A 7 10.59 -0.69 8.68
C THR A 7 10.19 0.12 9.91
N PRO A 8 11.12 0.88 10.52
CA PRO A 8 10.78 1.92 11.48
C PRO A 8 9.73 2.89 10.92
N THR A 9 8.93 3.44 11.81
CA THR A 9 7.89 4.42 11.46
C THR A 9 8.48 5.81 11.22
N ALA A 10 7.82 6.58 10.35
CA ALA A 10 8.04 8.00 10.19
C ALA A 10 6.71 8.76 10.38
N PRO A 11 6.71 9.99 10.92
CA PRO A 11 5.49 10.78 11.07
C PRO A 11 4.94 11.19 9.69
N LEU A 12 3.61 11.25 9.58
CA LEU A 12 2.94 11.89 8.44
C LEU A 12 2.87 13.40 8.75
N PRO A 13 3.59 14.28 8.00
CA PRO A 13 3.85 15.66 8.44
C PRO A 13 2.60 16.51 8.67
N PHE A 14 1.52 16.26 7.93
CA PHE A 14 0.28 17.06 7.96
C PHE A 14 -0.84 16.40 8.78
N LEU A 15 -0.61 15.22 9.37
CA LEU A 15 -1.62 14.53 10.18
C LEU A 15 -0.99 14.02 11.49
N PRO A 16 -1.03 14.86 12.56
CA PRO A 16 -0.47 14.50 13.86
C PRO A 16 -1.06 13.19 14.40
N GLY A 17 -0.20 12.36 14.97
CA GLY A 17 -0.60 11.05 15.51
C GLY A 17 -0.70 9.94 14.50
N VAL A 18 -0.47 10.21 13.20
CA VAL A 18 -0.35 9.20 12.15
C VAL A 18 1.11 9.00 11.76
N VAL A 19 1.48 7.74 11.59
CA VAL A 19 2.80 7.32 11.15
C VAL A 19 2.67 6.43 9.92
N VAL A 20 3.69 6.50 9.06
CA VAL A 20 3.81 5.65 7.87
C VAL A 20 5.01 4.74 7.98
N ARG A 21 5.04 3.67 7.22
CA ARG A 21 6.18 2.76 7.10
C ARG A 21 6.19 2.04 5.77
N SER A 22 7.34 1.48 5.45
CA SER A 22 7.52 0.57 4.33
C SER A 22 7.58 -0.87 4.83
N PHE A 23 7.38 -1.80 3.91
CA PHE A 23 7.48 -3.23 4.19
C PHE A 23 8.43 -3.89 3.21
N VAL A 24 9.21 -4.86 3.70
CA VAL A 24 9.99 -5.77 2.86
C VAL A 24 9.22 -7.06 2.74
N LEU A 25 8.90 -7.47 1.53
CA LEU A 25 8.42 -8.81 1.22
C LEU A 25 9.60 -9.66 0.80
N GLN A 26 9.75 -10.84 1.42
CA GLN A 26 10.81 -11.78 1.09
C GLN A 26 10.23 -13.17 0.89
N ARG A 27 10.58 -13.81 -0.22
CA ARG A 27 10.27 -15.22 -0.50
C ARG A 27 11.42 -15.87 -1.23
N GLY A 28 12.01 -16.89 -0.63
CA GLY A 28 13.23 -17.49 -1.16
C GLY A 28 14.38 -16.47 -1.18
N THR A 29 14.93 -16.23 -2.37
CA THR A 29 16.00 -15.23 -2.60
C THR A 29 15.45 -13.91 -3.15
N GLU A 30 14.15 -13.81 -3.44
CA GLU A 30 13.51 -12.60 -3.95
C GLU A 30 13.04 -11.72 -2.80
N SER A 31 13.25 -10.42 -2.93
CA SER A 31 12.70 -9.40 -2.04
C SER A 31 12.23 -8.18 -2.82
N THR A 32 11.26 -7.48 -2.27
CA THR A 32 10.75 -6.20 -2.81
C THR A 32 10.27 -5.32 -1.67
N LEU A 33 10.27 -4.01 -1.91
CA LEU A 33 9.74 -3.01 -0.98
C LEU A 33 8.34 -2.60 -1.38
N ILE A 34 7.44 -2.50 -0.42
CA ILE A 34 6.11 -1.91 -0.57
C ILE A 34 6.06 -0.62 0.23
N TYR A 35 5.54 0.43 -0.40
CA TYR A 35 5.42 1.79 0.11
C TYR A 35 6.75 2.50 0.32
N ASN A 36 6.78 3.79 -0.06
CA ASN A 36 7.89 4.66 0.26
C ASN A 36 7.70 5.34 1.62
N SER A 37 8.75 5.35 2.43
CA SER A 37 8.81 6.12 3.68
C SER A 37 10.27 6.31 4.12
N PRO A 38 10.57 7.28 5.00
CA PRO A 38 11.90 7.44 5.59
C PRO A 38 12.40 6.21 6.37
N GLY A 39 11.51 5.29 6.71
CA GLY A 39 11.85 4.03 7.37
C GLY A 39 12.77 3.14 6.54
N ILE A 40 12.77 3.27 5.19
CA ILE A 40 13.69 2.53 4.31
C ILE A 40 15.15 2.91 4.63
N ASP A 41 15.44 4.21 4.73
CA ASP A 41 16.78 4.69 5.04
C ASP A 41 17.23 4.31 6.45
N ALA A 42 16.28 4.35 7.39
CA ALA A 42 16.54 3.98 8.78
C ALA A 42 16.85 2.49 8.97
N ALA A 43 16.36 1.63 8.08
CA ALA A 43 16.55 0.17 8.10
C ALA A 43 17.40 -0.35 6.94
N ALA A 44 18.21 0.50 6.29
CA ALA A 44 18.88 0.12 5.04
C ALA A 44 19.81 -1.10 5.19
N ASP A 45 20.51 -1.22 6.30
CA ASP A 45 21.42 -2.35 6.54
C ASP A 45 20.67 -3.64 6.83
N GLU A 46 19.57 -3.55 7.58
CA GLU A 46 18.66 -4.69 7.85
C GLU A 46 17.99 -5.16 6.56
N ILE A 47 17.57 -4.22 5.70
CA ILE A 47 16.98 -4.55 4.39
C ILE A 47 17.99 -5.30 3.53
N ARG A 48 19.24 -4.82 3.43
CA ARG A 48 20.31 -5.52 2.67
C ARG A 48 20.62 -6.90 3.23
N ALA A 49 20.54 -7.06 4.55
CA ALA A 49 20.75 -8.36 5.18
C ALA A 49 19.66 -9.40 4.84
N LEU A 50 18.44 -8.94 4.51
CA LEU A 50 17.36 -9.79 4.01
C LEU A 50 17.50 -10.14 2.52
N GLY A 51 18.35 -9.43 1.78
CA GLY A 51 18.57 -9.55 0.34
C GLY A 51 18.35 -8.20 -0.35
N GLU A 52 19.02 -7.99 -1.49
CA GLU A 52 18.83 -6.75 -2.27
C GLU A 52 17.41 -6.70 -2.86
N PRO A 53 16.58 -5.70 -2.51
CA PRO A 53 15.24 -5.61 -3.05
C PRO A 53 15.27 -5.32 -4.56
N SER A 54 14.46 -6.02 -5.31
CA SER A 54 14.35 -5.85 -6.76
C SER A 54 13.68 -4.54 -7.16
N HIS A 55 12.68 -4.10 -6.37
CA HIS A 55 11.87 -2.92 -6.65
C HIS A 55 11.36 -2.26 -5.38
N LEU A 56 11.04 -0.96 -5.48
CA LEU A 56 10.18 -0.22 -4.59
C LEU A 56 8.82 -0.04 -5.28
N LEU A 57 7.79 -0.70 -4.79
CA LEU A 57 6.43 -0.60 -5.33
C LEU A 57 5.66 0.46 -4.55
N MET A 58 5.33 1.55 -5.22
CA MET A 58 4.52 2.62 -4.66
C MET A 58 3.04 2.37 -4.97
N ASN A 59 2.21 2.48 -3.95
CA ASN A 59 0.77 2.34 -4.09
C ASN A 59 0.18 3.55 -4.82
N HIS A 60 0.67 4.78 -4.51
CA HIS A 60 0.18 6.02 -5.08
C HIS A 60 1.25 7.14 -4.97
N TRP A 61 1.03 8.23 -5.69
CA TRP A 61 2.02 9.30 -5.82
C TRP A 61 2.28 10.11 -4.52
N HIS A 62 1.37 10.13 -3.53
CA HIS A 62 1.60 10.86 -2.28
C HIS A 62 2.83 10.34 -1.51
N GLU A 63 3.18 9.08 -1.67
CA GLU A 63 4.37 8.49 -1.06
C GLU A 63 5.67 9.18 -1.52
N ALA A 64 5.66 9.82 -2.71
CA ALA A 64 6.80 10.55 -3.25
C ALA A 64 7.15 11.82 -2.45
N MET A 65 6.29 12.25 -1.52
CA MET A 65 6.57 13.38 -0.62
C MET A 65 7.85 13.23 0.21
N TYR A 66 8.29 12.00 0.43
CA TYR A 66 9.52 11.72 1.17
C TYR A 66 10.77 11.69 0.29
N GLY A 67 10.62 11.88 -1.04
CA GLY A 67 11.71 11.76 -2.00
C GLY A 67 12.23 10.32 -2.18
N PRO A 68 13.28 10.14 -2.98
CA PRO A 68 13.89 8.83 -3.20
C PRO A 68 14.65 8.35 -1.95
N PRO A 69 14.54 7.06 -1.58
CA PRO A 69 15.36 6.50 -0.53
C PRO A 69 16.84 6.47 -0.95
N LYS A 70 17.77 6.57 0.00
CA LYS A 70 19.22 6.42 -0.25
C LYS A 70 19.58 4.99 -0.67
N LEU A 71 18.77 4.02 -0.25
CA LEU A 71 18.83 2.68 -0.80
C LEU A 71 18.37 2.76 -2.25
N GLN A 72 19.31 2.66 -3.20
CA GLN A 72 19.04 2.76 -4.64
C GLN A 72 18.29 1.50 -5.10
N VAL A 73 16.97 1.61 -5.19
CA VAL A 73 16.07 0.54 -5.63
C VAL A 73 15.16 1.12 -6.71
N PRO A 74 14.99 0.43 -7.86
CA PRO A 74 14.10 0.89 -8.91
C PRO A 74 12.68 1.10 -8.40
N ALA A 75 12.14 2.32 -8.57
CA ALA A 75 10.80 2.69 -8.13
C ALA A 75 9.78 2.47 -9.25
N LEU A 76 8.71 1.75 -8.93
CA LEU A 76 7.59 1.49 -9.83
C LEU A 76 6.29 2.05 -9.26
N VAL A 77 5.51 2.68 -10.13
CA VAL A 77 4.20 3.25 -9.80
C VAL A 77 3.24 3.02 -10.98
N HIS A 78 1.94 3.16 -10.75
CA HIS A 78 0.99 3.15 -11.87
C HIS A 78 1.24 4.30 -12.85
N GLN A 79 1.04 4.06 -14.14
CA GLN A 79 1.29 5.04 -15.21
C GLN A 79 0.55 6.36 -14.98
N ASP A 80 -0.67 6.32 -14.45
CA ASP A 80 -1.49 7.52 -14.23
C ASP A 80 -1.01 8.38 -13.05
N ASP A 81 -0.22 7.82 -12.13
CA ASP A 81 0.41 8.54 -11.03
C ASP A 81 1.87 8.94 -11.33
N ARG A 82 2.44 8.51 -12.48
CA ARG A 82 3.83 8.73 -12.84
C ARG A 82 4.22 10.20 -12.80
N ALA A 83 3.47 11.05 -13.49
CA ALA A 83 3.83 12.46 -13.62
C ALA A 83 3.88 13.21 -12.27
N HIS A 84 2.96 12.87 -11.34
CA HIS A 84 2.96 13.44 -10.01
C HIS A 84 4.11 12.88 -9.15
N THR A 85 4.41 11.59 -9.28
CA THR A 85 5.53 10.94 -8.59
C THR A 85 6.86 11.54 -9.03
N GLU A 86 7.08 11.72 -10.34
CA GLU A 86 8.34 12.26 -10.92
C GLU A 86 8.64 13.70 -10.50
N ALA A 87 7.67 14.43 -9.95
CA ALA A 87 7.93 15.75 -9.39
C ALA A 87 8.86 15.71 -8.15
N SER A 88 8.97 14.59 -7.45
CA SER A 88 9.73 14.46 -6.21
C SER A 88 10.58 13.19 -6.11
N LEU A 89 10.26 12.14 -6.88
CA LEU A 89 10.92 10.84 -6.85
C LEU A 89 11.05 10.29 -8.28
N PRO A 90 12.25 9.95 -8.76
CA PRO A 90 12.44 9.31 -10.06
C PRO A 90 11.67 7.99 -10.17
N VAL A 91 11.02 7.77 -11.32
CA VAL A 91 10.26 6.55 -11.62
C VAL A 91 10.99 5.74 -12.68
N ASP A 92 11.44 4.53 -12.32
CA ASP A 92 12.20 3.65 -13.20
C ASP A 92 11.30 2.81 -14.11
N GLY A 93 10.06 2.55 -13.69
CA GLY A 93 9.10 1.80 -14.48
C GLY A 93 7.67 2.02 -14.04
N THR A 94 6.74 1.60 -14.91
CA THR A 94 5.31 1.72 -14.63
C THR A 94 4.56 0.43 -14.94
N PHE A 95 3.42 0.26 -14.28
CA PHE A 95 2.40 -0.73 -14.63
C PHE A 95 1.10 -0.02 -14.98
N THR A 96 0.27 -0.66 -15.80
CA THR A 96 -1.01 -0.09 -16.30
C THR A 96 -2.19 -1.03 -16.11
N ALA A 97 -1.93 -2.27 -15.74
CA ALA A 97 -2.93 -3.32 -15.66
C ALA A 97 -2.63 -4.29 -14.53
N ARG A 98 -3.63 -5.08 -14.18
CA ARG A 98 -3.48 -6.19 -13.24
C ARG A 98 -2.42 -7.16 -13.77
N GLY A 99 -1.50 -7.56 -12.89
CA GLY A 99 -0.38 -8.42 -13.26
C GLY A 99 0.38 -8.92 -12.05
N TRP A 100 1.54 -9.56 -12.29
CA TRP A 100 2.37 -10.17 -11.27
C TRP A 100 3.77 -9.58 -11.29
N ILE A 101 4.37 -9.42 -10.11
CA ILE A 101 5.76 -8.96 -9.93
C ILE A 101 6.54 -10.04 -9.19
N GLY A 102 7.79 -10.27 -9.67
CA GLY A 102 8.63 -11.34 -9.16
C GLY A 102 8.17 -12.72 -9.67
N LYS A 103 9.13 -13.58 -9.96
CA LYS A 103 8.82 -14.91 -10.50
C LYS A 103 8.26 -15.85 -9.43
N ASP A 104 8.83 -15.77 -8.22
CA ASP A 104 8.52 -16.66 -7.11
C ASP A 104 7.89 -15.91 -5.91
N LEU A 105 7.78 -14.58 -5.99
CA LEU A 105 7.29 -13.74 -4.90
C LEU A 105 5.79 -13.88 -4.64
N ASP A 106 5.01 -14.27 -5.64
CA ASP A 106 3.55 -14.43 -5.60
C ASP A 106 2.84 -13.12 -5.18
N LEU A 107 3.28 -12.02 -5.81
CA LEU A 107 2.79 -10.68 -5.60
C LEU A 107 1.98 -10.20 -6.79
N GLU A 108 0.70 -9.97 -6.58
CA GLU A 108 -0.22 -9.46 -7.59
C GLU A 108 -0.37 -7.94 -7.47
N VAL A 109 -0.26 -7.24 -8.60
CA VAL A 109 -0.49 -5.80 -8.76
C VAL A 109 -1.91 -5.61 -9.26
N ILE A 110 -2.72 -4.84 -8.57
CA ILE A 110 -4.13 -4.65 -8.85
C ILE A 110 -4.44 -3.15 -8.87
N PRO A 111 -4.54 -2.49 -10.04
CA PRO A 111 -4.99 -1.10 -10.11
C PRO A 111 -6.37 -0.94 -9.46
N THR A 112 -6.47 0.03 -8.56
CA THR A 112 -7.68 0.33 -7.76
C THR A 112 -7.90 1.84 -7.70
N PRO A 113 -8.11 2.51 -8.87
CA PRO A 113 -8.23 3.96 -8.95
C PRO A 113 -9.34 4.49 -8.05
N GLY A 114 -9.22 5.74 -7.62
CA GLY A 114 -10.22 6.42 -6.80
C GLY A 114 -9.62 7.40 -5.82
N HIS A 115 -8.74 6.99 -4.91
CA HIS A 115 -7.98 7.89 -4.04
C HIS A 115 -7.07 8.80 -4.88
N THR A 116 -6.26 8.21 -5.75
CA THR A 116 -5.60 8.86 -6.89
C THR A 116 -6.00 8.14 -8.17
N ALA A 117 -5.65 8.71 -9.35
CA ALA A 117 -5.94 8.07 -10.63
C ALA A 117 -5.18 6.75 -10.81
N GLY A 118 -3.97 6.65 -10.25
CA GLY A 118 -3.09 5.50 -10.37
C GLY A 118 -2.95 4.67 -9.10
N VAL A 119 -3.76 4.93 -8.04
CA VAL A 119 -3.64 4.14 -6.83
C VAL A 119 -3.79 2.64 -7.11
N THR A 120 -2.92 1.85 -6.53
CA THR A 120 -2.78 0.42 -6.82
C THR A 120 -2.66 -0.38 -5.54
N THR A 121 -3.47 -1.40 -5.41
CA THR A 121 -3.41 -2.35 -4.30
C THR A 121 -2.50 -3.51 -4.68
N PHE A 122 -1.74 -4.03 -3.71
CA PHE A 122 -0.92 -5.21 -3.90
C PHE A 122 -1.48 -6.36 -3.07
N LEU A 123 -1.61 -7.53 -3.68
CA LEU A 123 -2.05 -8.75 -2.99
C LEU A 123 -0.89 -9.75 -3.00
N TRP A 124 -0.38 -10.06 -1.81
CA TRP A 124 0.75 -10.95 -1.63
C TRP A 124 0.34 -12.23 -0.89
N ASP A 125 0.72 -13.38 -1.45
CA ASP A 125 0.57 -14.66 -0.80
C ASP A 125 1.92 -15.14 -0.24
N SER A 126 2.07 -15.14 1.08
CA SER A 126 3.29 -15.61 1.76
C SER A 126 3.37 -17.14 1.86
N GLY A 127 2.32 -17.85 1.45
CA GLY A 127 2.13 -19.29 1.68
C GLY A 127 1.44 -19.62 3.00
N GLU A 128 1.46 -18.71 3.98
CA GLU A 128 0.74 -18.84 5.27
C GLU A 128 -0.41 -17.85 5.39
N HIS A 129 -0.22 -16.65 4.87
CA HIS A 129 -1.18 -15.55 4.93
C HIS A 129 -1.24 -14.83 3.60
N ARG A 130 -2.41 -14.31 3.28
CA ARG A 130 -2.63 -13.41 2.14
C ARG A 130 -2.81 -11.99 2.64
N PHE A 131 -1.94 -11.10 2.19
CA PHE A 131 -1.85 -9.70 2.61
C PHE A 131 -2.37 -8.78 1.52
N LEU A 132 -3.27 -7.87 1.89
CA LEU A 132 -3.75 -6.79 1.02
C LEU A 132 -3.09 -5.48 1.43
N PHE A 133 -2.16 -4.99 0.63
CA PHE A 133 -1.54 -3.67 0.81
C PHE A 133 -2.41 -2.63 0.11
N SER A 134 -3.24 -1.97 0.88
CA SER A 134 -4.28 -1.05 0.37
C SER A 134 -3.82 0.40 0.20
N GLY A 135 -2.64 0.75 0.72
CA GLY A 135 -2.20 2.15 0.76
C GLY A 135 -3.19 3.03 1.48
N ASP A 136 -3.53 4.16 0.85
CA ASP A 136 -4.53 5.11 1.35
C ASP A 136 -5.96 4.82 0.85
N SER A 137 -6.14 3.76 0.04
CA SER A 137 -7.50 3.35 -0.35
C SER A 137 -8.32 2.87 0.84
N ILE A 138 -7.69 2.17 1.78
CA ILE A 138 -8.30 1.77 3.05
C ILE A 138 -7.23 1.88 4.14
N TRP A 139 -7.51 2.64 5.19
CA TRP A 139 -6.66 2.70 6.36
C TRP A 139 -7.43 2.36 7.65
N VAL A 140 -6.73 2.19 8.77
CA VAL A 140 -7.33 1.77 10.03
C VAL A 140 -7.14 2.87 11.07
N GLN A 141 -8.25 3.33 11.66
CA GLN A 141 -8.25 4.29 12.77
C GLN A 141 -9.23 3.86 13.85
N GLY A 142 -8.76 3.78 15.09
CA GLY A 142 -9.60 3.33 16.21
C GLY A 142 -10.20 1.94 15.99
N GLY A 143 -9.51 1.06 15.27
CA GLY A 143 -10.00 -0.28 14.91
C GLY A 143 -11.07 -0.30 13.81
N GLN A 144 -11.39 0.83 13.22
CA GLN A 144 -12.34 0.96 12.11
C GLN A 144 -11.63 1.19 10.78
N TRP A 145 -12.13 0.58 9.73
CA TRP A 145 -11.67 0.83 8.37
C TRP A 145 -12.26 2.14 7.85
N LYS A 146 -11.43 2.95 7.23
CA LYS A 146 -11.79 4.24 6.65
C LYS A 146 -11.24 4.36 5.25
N VAL A 147 -11.85 5.21 4.45
CA VAL A 147 -11.38 5.63 3.13
C VAL A 147 -10.76 7.02 3.21
N VAL A 148 -9.83 7.33 2.32
CA VAL A 148 -9.27 8.68 2.17
C VAL A 148 -9.76 9.27 0.86
N VAL A 149 -10.77 10.12 0.94
CA VAL A 149 -11.33 10.83 -0.23
C VAL A 149 -10.89 12.29 -0.17
N LEU A 150 -10.02 12.67 -1.08
CA LEU A 150 -9.50 14.04 -1.23
C LEU A 150 -10.27 14.80 -2.32
N GLY A 151 -9.93 16.08 -2.52
CA GLY A 151 -10.61 16.91 -3.51
C GLY A 151 -10.44 16.47 -4.96
N ASP A 152 -9.36 15.77 -5.27
CA ASP A 152 -9.00 15.19 -6.56
C ASP A 152 -9.35 13.71 -6.71
N SER A 153 -9.91 13.09 -5.67
CA SER A 153 -10.35 11.69 -5.69
C SER A 153 -11.59 11.50 -6.59
N ASN A 154 -11.60 10.41 -7.35
CA ASN A 154 -12.76 10.00 -8.15
C ASN A 154 -13.64 9.01 -7.38
N ARG A 155 -14.81 9.44 -6.93
CA ARG A 155 -15.72 8.61 -6.13
C ARG A 155 -16.28 7.41 -6.91
N ALA A 156 -16.55 7.56 -8.21
CA ALA A 156 -17.07 6.46 -9.02
C ALA A 156 -16.04 5.33 -9.17
N ASP A 157 -14.79 5.70 -9.47
CA ASP A 157 -13.69 4.76 -9.53
C ASP A 157 -13.41 4.14 -8.17
N TYR A 158 -13.50 4.92 -7.10
CA TYR A 158 -13.32 4.43 -5.72
C TYR A 158 -14.35 3.33 -5.37
N LEU A 159 -15.63 3.54 -5.72
CA LEU A 159 -16.69 2.54 -5.52
C LEU A 159 -16.42 1.25 -6.30
N ASN A 160 -15.98 1.36 -7.56
CA ASN A 160 -15.62 0.21 -8.37
C ASN A 160 -14.41 -0.55 -7.77
N SER A 161 -13.43 0.18 -7.27
CA SER A 161 -12.22 -0.37 -6.65
C SER A 161 -12.53 -1.06 -5.32
N LEU A 162 -13.39 -0.48 -4.48
CA LEU A 162 -13.85 -1.12 -3.25
C LEU A 162 -14.64 -2.41 -3.57
N ALA A 163 -15.53 -2.38 -4.58
CA ALA A 163 -16.25 -3.57 -5.02
C ALA A 163 -15.31 -4.68 -5.52
N LEU A 164 -14.22 -4.31 -6.22
CA LEU A 164 -13.19 -5.25 -6.63
C LEU A 164 -12.45 -5.82 -5.40
N MET A 165 -11.98 -4.96 -4.47
CA MET A 165 -11.27 -5.40 -3.27
C MET A 165 -12.13 -6.31 -2.38
N ARG A 166 -13.45 -6.11 -2.34
CA ARG A 166 -14.42 -6.96 -1.63
C ARG A 166 -14.39 -8.42 -2.08
N GLU A 167 -14.07 -8.67 -3.34
CA GLU A 167 -14.03 -10.03 -3.90
C GLU A 167 -12.65 -10.68 -3.77
N LEU A 168 -11.61 -9.92 -3.40
CA LEU A 168 -10.29 -10.48 -3.16
C LEU A 168 -10.29 -11.38 -1.92
N ASP A 169 -9.48 -12.42 -1.97
CA ASP A 169 -9.28 -13.33 -0.86
C ASP A 169 -8.01 -12.93 -0.10
N PHE A 170 -8.17 -12.30 1.06
CA PHE A 170 -7.08 -11.92 1.94
C PHE A 170 -7.49 -12.07 3.42
N GLY A 171 -6.50 -12.24 4.29
CA GLY A 171 -6.68 -12.36 5.73
C GLY A 171 -6.02 -11.24 6.53
N VAL A 172 -5.20 -10.40 5.88
CA VAL A 172 -4.48 -9.31 6.54
C VAL A 172 -4.55 -8.05 5.66
N LEU A 173 -5.11 -6.99 6.20
CA LEU A 173 -5.06 -5.66 5.58
C LEU A 173 -3.83 -4.91 6.07
N VAL A 174 -3.05 -4.33 5.16
CA VAL A 174 -1.83 -3.57 5.46
C VAL A 174 -1.90 -2.20 4.79
N PRO A 175 -2.36 -1.15 5.47
CA PRO A 175 -2.35 0.21 4.95
C PRO A 175 -0.95 0.83 4.98
N TRP A 176 -0.75 1.94 4.26
CA TRP A 176 0.48 2.72 4.35
C TRP A 176 0.60 3.46 5.69
N GLY A 177 -0.47 4.13 6.12
CA GLY A 177 -0.55 4.87 7.36
C GLY A 177 -1.23 4.09 8.49
N ALA A 178 -0.81 4.35 9.73
CA ALA A 178 -1.43 3.83 10.95
C ALA A 178 -1.36 4.87 12.07
N GLU A 179 -2.23 4.77 13.07
CA GLU A 179 -2.10 5.57 14.28
C GLU A 179 -0.79 5.21 15.02
N ALA A 180 -0.12 6.22 15.55
CA ALA A 180 1.10 6.02 16.33
C ALA A 180 0.83 5.12 17.54
N GLY A 181 1.60 4.02 17.66
CA GLY A 181 1.43 3.02 18.71
C GLY A 181 0.35 1.95 18.42
N ALA A 182 -0.42 2.08 17.35
CA ALA A 182 -1.35 1.05 16.92
C ALA A 182 -0.67 -0.01 16.02
N PRO A 183 -1.26 -1.21 15.86
CA PRO A 183 -0.81 -2.17 14.87
C PRO A 183 -0.83 -1.58 13.44
N CYS A 184 0.17 -1.93 12.64
CA CYS A 184 0.27 -1.49 11.24
C CYS A 184 -0.50 -2.39 10.26
N PHE A 185 -1.31 -3.29 10.75
CA PHE A 185 -2.14 -4.22 9.98
C PHE A 185 -3.38 -4.61 10.78
N ASP A 186 -4.37 -5.12 10.08
CA ASP A 186 -5.59 -5.67 10.68
C ASP A 186 -5.83 -7.08 10.16
N VAL A 187 -6.01 -8.04 11.08
CA VAL A 187 -6.29 -9.45 10.75
C VAL A 187 -7.79 -9.66 10.71
N VAL A 188 -8.27 -10.21 9.61
CA VAL A 188 -9.70 -10.40 9.38
C VAL A 188 -10.00 -11.75 8.76
N THR A 189 -11.20 -12.25 9.01
CA THR A 189 -11.78 -13.31 8.19
C THR A 189 -12.33 -12.70 6.89
N ARG A 190 -12.49 -13.51 5.85
CA ARG A 190 -13.10 -13.07 4.58
C ARG A 190 -14.48 -12.44 4.78
N GLY A 191 -15.28 -12.99 5.70
CA GLY A 191 -16.61 -12.42 6.02
C GLY A 191 -16.52 -11.04 6.66
N GLN A 192 -15.58 -10.84 7.59
CA GLN A 192 -15.33 -9.54 8.21
C GLN A 192 -14.80 -8.52 7.21
N ALA A 193 -13.86 -8.92 6.33
CA ALA A 193 -13.35 -8.05 5.28
C ALA A 193 -14.47 -7.55 4.37
N ARG A 194 -15.33 -8.46 3.87
CA ARG A 194 -16.50 -8.10 3.05
C ARG A 194 -17.44 -7.15 3.77
N GLN A 195 -17.81 -7.45 5.00
CA GLN A 195 -18.72 -6.60 5.79
C GLN A 195 -18.15 -5.18 5.99
N ARG A 196 -16.85 -5.08 6.28
CA ARG A 196 -16.18 -3.78 6.47
C ARG A 196 -16.08 -3.00 5.17
N ILE A 197 -15.77 -3.67 4.04
CA ILE A 197 -15.75 -3.02 2.73
C ILE A 197 -17.16 -2.59 2.30
N ASP A 198 -18.20 -3.38 2.54
CA ASP A 198 -19.59 -2.98 2.28
C ASP A 198 -19.95 -1.69 3.02
N ALA A 199 -19.53 -1.54 4.28
CA ALA A 199 -19.73 -0.30 5.04
C ALA A 199 -18.95 0.89 4.46
N LEU A 200 -17.75 0.66 3.89
CA LEU A 200 -17.00 1.70 3.18
C LEU A 200 -17.70 2.13 1.89
N ILE A 201 -18.22 1.17 1.12
CA ILE A 201 -18.99 1.43 -0.11
C ILE A 201 -20.21 2.31 0.22
N GLU A 202 -20.96 1.97 1.26
CA GLU A 202 -22.12 2.77 1.70
C GLU A 202 -21.71 4.20 2.07
N ARG A 203 -20.62 4.39 2.80
CA ARG A 203 -20.11 5.73 3.18
C ARG A 203 -19.70 6.55 1.96
N VAL A 204 -18.90 5.97 1.05
CA VAL A 204 -18.48 6.66 -0.18
C VAL A 204 -19.68 7.01 -1.05
N ALA A 205 -20.65 6.11 -1.20
CA ALA A 205 -21.88 6.36 -1.95
C ALA A 205 -22.74 7.48 -1.33
N ALA A 206 -22.80 7.56 0.00
CA ALA A 206 -23.51 8.62 0.73
C ALA A 206 -22.79 9.98 0.70
N GLY A 207 -21.59 10.05 0.13
CA GLY A 207 -20.79 11.28 0.10
C GLY A 207 -20.05 11.57 1.41
N SER A 208 -20.07 10.67 2.39
CA SER A 208 -19.35 10.80 3.65
C SER A 208 -17.88 10.42 3.44
N ALA A 209 -16.96 11.37 3.66
CA ALA A 209 -15.52 11.21 3.46
C ALA A 209 -14.75 10.91 4.76
N GLU A 210 -15.48 10.60 5.87
CA GLU A 210 -14.91 10.35 7.20
C GLU A 210 -15.29 8.95 7.72
#